data_2433bc2e0780c49a1e66b1c486633d98
#
_entry.id   2433bc2e0780c49a1e66b1c486633d98
#
_cell.length_a   1.000
_cell.length_b   1.000
_cell.length_c   1.000
_cell.angle_alpha   90.00
_cell.angle_beta   90.00
_cell.angle_gamma   90.00
#
_symmetry.space_group_name_H-M   'P 1'
#
loop_
_entity.id
_entity.type
_entity.pdbx_description
1 polymer ?
#
loop_
_entity_poly.entity_id
_entity_poly.type
_entity_poly.pdbx_seq_one_letter_code
_entity_poly.pdbx_strand_id
1 'polypeptide(L)'
;YILKREGAITATFSENILQMYDSLAIMNEYYIREGAFEEFKEVLGFINLKHTILRFRDFTAYKDKDLQFKVVRKGFQHLDHYFDDWRRNKAFFDFFFSKKRLMGALAKHEFTWYLYSMMPNSVLRLLGKAAKTMRKALTVFSKRSYLNKYYYVRTCKKKPLCDKQVLFESFHGTNLNDSPFAMMRELAKDPAFTIYYTSKKELMGEHRKILDAYGLN
;
A
#
# COMPACT_ATOMS: atom_id res chain seq x y z
N TYR A 1 -12.58 -0.38 17.13
CA TYR A 1 -13.98 -0.45 16.68
C TYR A 1 -14.32 0.89 16.03
N ILE A 2 -14.40 0.93 14.68
CA ILE A 2 -14.91 2.11 13.96
C ILE A 2 -16.43 1.95 13.93
N LEU A 3 -17.12 2.65 14.81
CA LEU A 3 -18.57 2.77 14.75
C LEU A 3 -18.96 3.48 13.43
N LYS A 4 -19.55 2.74 12.50
CA LYS A 4 -20.23 3.35 11.34
C LYS A 4 -21.41 4.15 11.87
N ARG A 5 -21.27 5.47 11.93
CA ARG A 5 -22.41 6.36 12.24
C ARG A 5 -23.37 6.32 11.06
N GLU A 6 -24.64 5.99 11.33
CA GLU A 6 -25.72 6.23 10.37
C GLU A 6 -25.70 7.69 9.96
N GLY A 7 -25.74 7.95 8.64
CA GLY A 7 -25.70 9.32 8.10
C GLY A 7 -24.30 9.89 7.84
N ALA A 8 -23.19 9.18 8.13
CA ALA A 8 -21.89 9.62 7.67
C ALA A 8 -21.82 9.55 6.13
N ILE A 9 -21.37 10.64 5.49
CA ILE A 9 -21.23 10.74 4.01
C ILE A 9 -20.43 9.57 3.43
N THR A 10 -19.53 9.00 4.21
CA THR A 10 -18.71 7.82 3.83
C THR A 10 -19.40 6.47 4.09
N ALA A 11 -20.51 6.43 4.79
CA ALA A 11 -21.20 5.20 5.17
C ALA A 11 -22.31 4.81 4.17
N THR A 12 -22.89 5.78 3.49
CA THR A 12 -23.96 5.58 2.50
C THR A 12 -23.55 6.20 1.17
N PHE A 13 -23.62 5.40 0.11
CA PHE A 13 -23.43 5.90 -1.24
C PHE A 13 -24.74 6.53 -1.71
N SER A 14 -24.81 7.85 -1.66
CA SER A 14 -25.95 8.66 -2.04
C SER A 14 -25.48 9.90 -2.80
N GLU A 15 -26.38 10.71 -3.34
CA GLU A 15 -26.04 11.95 -4.03
C GLU A 15 -25.22 12.93 -3.17
N ASN A 16 -25.31 12.84 -1.85
CA ASN A 16 -24.49 13.63 -0.93
C ASN A 16 -22.98 13.45 -1.14
N ILE A 17 -22.56 12.35 -1.77
CA ILE A 17 -21.14 12.14 -2.09
C ILE A 17 -20.60 13.18 -3.09
N LEU A 18 -21.48 13.78 -3.90
CA LEU A 18 -21.13 14.85 -4.83
C LEU A 18 -20.71 16.14 -4.12
N GLN A 19 -21.15 16.34 -2.86
CA GLN A 19 -20.73 17.46 -2.00
C GLN A 19 -19.24 17.45 -1.70
N MET A 20 -18.58 16.29 -1.82
CA MET A 20 -17.13 16.21 -1.70
C MET A 20 -16.44 17.13 -2.73
N TYR A 21 -16.94 17.17 -3.96
CA TYR A 21 -16.38 18.05 -5.00
C TYR A 21 -16.65 19.52 -4.71
N ASP A 22 -17.79 19.83 -4.11
CA ASP A 22 -18.11 21.21 -3.71
C ASP A 22 -17.14 21.65 -2.58
N SER A 23 -16.84 20.76 -1.63
CA SER A 23 -15.84 21.04 -0.58
C SER A 23 -14.43 21.22 -1.13
N LEU A 24 -14.02 20.40 -2.12
CA LEU A 24 -12.73 20.54 -2.79
C LEU A 24 -12.67 21.84 -3.62
N ALA A 25 -13.78 22.23 -4.26
CA ALA A 25 -13.89 23.48 -4.99
C ALA A 25 -13.73 24.69 -4.05
N ILE A 26 -14.44 24.72 -2.93
CA ILE A 26 -14.32 25.77 -1.91
C ILE A 26 -12.87 25.91 -1.44
N MET A 27 -12.19 24.79 -1.20
CA MET A 27 -10.78 24.81 -0.82
C MET A 27 -9.90 25.43 -1.92
N ASN A 28 -10.06 25.00 -3.17
CA ASN A 28 -9.27 25.51 -4.30
C ASN A 28 -9.53 27.00 -4.53
N GLU A 29 -10.80 27.45 -4.52
CA GLU A 29 -11.22 28.83 -4.66
C GLU A 29 -10.67 29.72 -3.54
N TYR A 30 -10.58 29.20 -2.31
CA TYR A 30 -9.95 29.90 -1.21
C TYR A 30 -8.47 30.24 -1.55
N TYR A 31 -7.69 29.25 -1.99
CA TYR A 31 -6.28 29.47 -2.36
C TYR A 31 -6.12 30.38 -3.59
N ILE A 32 -7.04 30.31 -4.55
CA ILE A 32 -7.06 31.24 -5.70
C ILE A 32 -7.29 32.67 -5.22
N ARG A 33 -8.29 32.88 -4.38
CA ARG A 33 -8.62 34.21 -3.85
C ARG A 33 -7.50 34.81 -3.02
N GLU A 34 -6.80 34.01 -2.23
CA GLU A 34 -5.65 34.44 -1.41
C GLU A 34 -4.36 34.59 -2.24
N GLY A 35 -4.41 34.34 -3.57
CA GLY A 35 -3.23 34.42 -4.45
C GLY A 35 -2.16 33.36 -4.20
N ALA A 36 -2.47 32.32 -3.43
CA ALA A 36 -1.54 31.28 -3.03
C ALA A 36 -1.68 29.97 -3.84
N PHE A 37 -2.62 29.92 -4.81
CA PHE A 37 -2.93 28.69 -5.53
C PHE A 37 -1.71 28.12 -6.28
N GLU A 38 -0.95 28.94 -7.00
CA GLU A 38 0.22 28.48 -7.76
C GLU A 38 1.34 27.97 -6.86
N GLU A 39 1.54 28.57 -5.68
CA GLU A 39 2.52 28.13 -4.71
C GLU A 39 2.18 26.72 -4.16
N PHE A 40 0.89 26.45 -3.90
CA PHE A 40 0.42 25.19 -3.33
C PHE A 40 -0.17 24.22 -4.35
N LYS A 41 -0.10 24.51 -5.65
CA LYS A 41 -0.76 23.75 -6.73
C LYS A 41 -0.44 22.26 -6.72
N GLU A 42 0.81 21.88 -6.46
CA GLU A 42 1.21 20.47 -6.42
C GLU A 42 0.56 19.74 -5.25
N VAL A 43 0.53 20.34 -4.05
CA VAL A 43 -0.08 19.78 -2.84
C VAL A 43 -1.60 19.72 -2.99
N LEU A 44 -2.22 20.79 -3.47
CA LEU A 44 -3.65 20.85 -3.75
C LEU A 44 -4.04 19.81 -4.79
N GLY A 45 -3.26 19.69 -5.86
CA GLY A 45 -3.43 18.65 -6.89
C GLY A 45 -3.35 17.24 -6.32
N PHE A 46 -2.38 16.98 -5.43
CA PHE A 46 -2.27 15.69 -4.74
C PHE A 46 -3.52 15.39 -3.87
N ILE A 47 -4.01 16.36 -3.11
CA ILE A 47 -5.19 16.22 -2.26
C ILE A 47 -6.43 15.95 -3.13
N ASN A 48 -6.64 16.76 -4.17
CA ASN A 48 -7.77 16.61 -5.10
C ASN A 48 -7.74 15.24 -5.80
N LEU A 49 -6.59 14.80 -6.30
CA LEU A 49 -6.41 13.48 -6.91
C LEU A 49 -6.68 12.33 -5.92
N LYS A 50 -6.22 12.47 -4.68
CA LYS A 50 -6.48 11.47 -3.63
C LYS A 50 -7.96 11.32 -3.36
N HIS A 51 -8.67 12.42 -3.21
CA HIS A 51 -10.10 12.39 -2.91
C HIS A 51 -10.97 12.06 -4.13
N THR A 52 -10.46 12.21 -5.35
CA THR A 52 -11.17 11.87 -6.59
C THR A 52 -10.82 10.47 -7.07
N ILE A 53 -9.61 10.27 -7.59
CA ILE A 53 -9.21 9.03 -8.27
C ILE A 53 -9.21 7.81 -7.36
N LEU A 54 -8.76 7.93 -6.11
CA LEU A 54 -8.78 6.78 -5.20
C LEU A 54 -10.19 6.42 -4.77
N ARG A 55 -11.09 7.39 -4.66
CA ARG A 55 -12.49 7.16 -4.28
C ARG A 55 -13.30 6.48 -5.37
N PHE A 56 -12.98 6.64 -6.65
CA PHE A 56 -13.68 5.91 -7.71
C PHE A 56 -13.69 4.41 -7.48
N ARG A 57 -12.59 3.85 -6.99
CA ARG A 57 -12.51 2.42 -6.65
C ARG A 57 -13.51 2.02 -5.56
N ASP A 58 -13.71 2.88 -4.57
CA ASP A 58 -14.62 2.58 -3.46
C ASP A 58 -16.07 2.59 -3.94
N PHE A 59 -16.39 3.44 -4.92
CA PHE A 59 -17.75 3.56 -5.47
C PHE A 59 -18.13 2.42 -6.42
N THR A 60 -17.19 1.72 -7.00
CA THR A 60 -17.48 0.59 -7.91
C THR A 60 -18.16 -0.59 -7.23
N ALA A 61 -18.13 -0.65 -5.89
CA ALA A 61 -18.82 -1.68 -5.11
C ALA A 61 -20.33 -1.46 -5.01
N TYR A 62 -20.84 -0.26 -5.34
CA TYR A 62 -22.25 0.09 -5.19
C TYR A 62 -23.07 -0.29 -6.42
N LYS A 63 -24.37 -0.50 -6.21
CA LYS A 63 -25.29 -0.97 -7.26
C LYS A 63 -25.79 0.16 -8.17
N ASP A 64 -25.87 1.38 -7.64
CA ASP A 64 -26.34 2.54 -8.41
C ASP A 64 -25.27 2.98 -9.42
N LYS A 65 -25.48 2.57 -10.67
CA LYS A 65 -24.54 2.84 -11.78
C LYS A 65 -24.64 4.28 -12.27
N ASP A 66 -25.83 4.86 -12.25
CA ASP A 66 -26.05 6.23 -12.71
C ASP A 66 -25.35 7.21 -11.78
N LEU A 67 -25.46 6.99 -10.48
CA LEU A 67 -24.73 7.80 -9.51
C LEU A 67 -23.21 7.61 -9.64
N GLN A 68 -22.74 6.38 -9.90
CA GLN A 68 -21.30 6.15 -10.16
C GLN A 68 -20.80 6.95 -11.36
N PHE A 69 -21.56 6.97 -12.46
CA PHE A 69 -21.19 7.75 -13.65
C PHE A 69 -21.20 9.25 -13.37
N LYS A 70 -22.20 9.76 -12.63
CA LYS A 70 -22.23 11.16 -12.18
C LYS A 70 -20.98 11.51 -11.36
N VAL A 71 -20.61 10.66 -10.41
CA VAL A 71 -19.45 10.88 -9.53
C VAL A 71 -18.14 10.89 -10.33
N VAL A 72 -17.94 9.91 -11.22
CA VAL A 72 -16.75 9.84 -12.06
C VAL A 72 -16.65 11.07 -12.95
N ARG A 73 -17.73 11.41 -13.68
CA ARG A 73 -17.78 12.58 -14.56
C ARG A 73 -17.50 13.88 -13.80
N LYS A 74 -18.22 14.12 -12.69
CA LYS A 74 -17.99 15.33 -11.87
C LYS A 74 -16.55 15.40 -11.35
N GLY A 75 -15.97 14.26 -10.99
CA GLY A 75 -14.58 14.19 -10.54
C GLY A 75 -13.57 14.55 -11.62
N PHE A 76 -13.73 14.05 -12.84
CA PHE A 76 -12.85 14.42 -13.96
C PHE A 76 -13.03 15.88 -14.34
N GLN A 77 -14.26 16.39 -14.42
CA GLN A 77 -14.55 17.79 -14.66
C GLN A 77 -13.90 18.70 -13.61
N HIS A 78 -13.98 18.32 -12.34
CA HIS A 78 -13.37 19.06 -11.24
C HIS A 78 -11.83 19.10 -11.39
N LEU A 79 -11.19 17.97 -11.69
CA LEU A 79 -9.74 17.92 -11.90
C LEU A 79 -9.31 18.73 -13.12
N ASP A 80 -10.02 18.59 -14.24
CA ASP A 80 -9.71 19.31 -15.48
C ASP A 80 -9.95 20.83 -15.34
N HIS A 81 -10.85 21.27 -14.43
CA HIS A 81 -11.13 22.68 -14.17
C HIS A 81 -10.01 23.37 -13.38
N TYR A 82 -9.47 22.72 -12.35
CA TYR A 82 -8.49 23.36 -11.47
C TYR A 82 -7.03 23.01 -11.79
N PHE A 83 -6.78 21.89 -12.47
CA PHE A 83 -5.42 21.35 -12.65
C PHE A 83 -5.24 20.80 -14.07
N ASP A 84 -4.88 21.63 -15.03
CA ASP A 84 -4.72 21.26 -16.45
C ASP A 84 -3.81 20.07 -16.68
N ASP A 85 -2.78 19.94 -15.84
CA ASP A 85 -1.73 18.93 -15.95
C ASP A 85 -1.83 17.82 -14.90
N TRP A 86 -2.96 17.67 -14.21
CA TRP A 86 -3.11 16.70 -13.14
C TRP A 86 -2.71 15.26 -13.53
N ARG A 87 -2.88 14.92 -14.81
CA ARG A 87 -2.47 13.61 -15.36
C ARG A 87 -0.96 13.38 -15.29
N ARG A 88 -0.18 14.45 -15.14
CA ARG A 88 1.29 14.45 -15.01
C ARG A 88 1.76 14.55 -13.55
N ASN A 89 0.85 14.66 -12.57
CA ASN A 89 1.22 14.77 -11.16
C ASN A 89 2.00 13.51 -10.72
N LYS A 90 3.32 13.63 -10.80
CA LYS A 90 4.22 12.51 -10.54
C LYS A 90 4.18 12.08 -9.09
N ALA A 91 4.11 13.01 -8.15
CA ALA A 91 4.08 12.73 -6.72
C ALA A 91 2.90 11.80 -6.37
N PHE A 92 1.71 12.09 -6.88
CA PHE A 92 0.53 11.25 -6.67
C PHE A 92 0.65 9.86 -7.32
N PHE A 93 0.98 9.83 -8.63
CA PHE A 93 0.99 8.57 -9.37
C PHE A 93 2.13 7.64 -8.95
N ASP A 94 3.30 8.17 -8.61
CA ASP A 94 4.41 7.39 -8.09
C ASP A 94 4.11 6.86 -6.68
N PHE A 95 3.47 7.64 -5.83
CA PHE A 95 3.11 7.22 -4.48
C PHE A 95 2.06 6.09 -4.48
N PHE A 96 0.94 6.29 -5.18
CA PHE A 96 -0.17 5.33 -5.13
C PHE A 96 -0.06 4.18 -6.15
N PHE A 97 0.64 4.39 -7.26
CA PHE A 97 0.69 3.43 -8.36
C PHE A 97 2.09 2.95 -8.72
N SER A 98 3.12 3.25 -7.92
CA SER A 98 4.52 2.87 -8.17
C SER A 98 4.70 1.38 -8.51
N LYS A 99 3.97 0.50 -7.84
CA LYS A 99 3.96 -0.95 -8.07
C LYS A 99 2.92 -1.42 -9.10
N LYS A 100 2.12 -0.49 -9.66
CA LYS A 100 1.00 -0.78 -10.55
C LYS A 100 0.94 0.23 -11.70
N ARG A 101 2.07 0.45 -12.38
CA ARG A 101 2.20 1.47 -13.44
C ARG A 101 1.08 1.45 -14.48
N LEU A 102 0.66 0.25 -14.92
CA LEU A 102 -0.46 0.13 -15.85
C LEU A 102 -1.76 0.68 -15.25
N MET A 103 -2.05 0.36 -13.98
CA MET A 103 -3.25 0.88 -13.30
C MET A 103 -3.18 2.40 -13.14
N GLY A 104 -2.00 2.96 -12.87
CA GLY A 104 -1.79 4.40 -12.82
C GLY A 104 -2.05 5.08 -14.17
N ALA A 105 -1.62 4.45 -15.28
CA ALA A 105 -1.92 4.95 -16.62
C ALA A 105 -3.43 4.89 -16.92
N LEU A 106 -4.07 3.76 -16.62
CA LEU A 106 -5.51 3.56 -16.84
C LEU A 106 -6.37 4.49 -15.97
N ALA A 107 -5.94 4.79 -14.75
CA ALA A 107 -6.65 5.66 -13.82
C ALA A 107 -6.80 7.12 -14.31
N LYS A 108 -6.00 7.52 -15.29
CA LYS A 108 -6.01 8.86 -15.90
C LYS A 108 -7.14 9.05 -16.91
N HIS A 109 -7.86 8.00 -17.27
CA HIS A 109 -8.89 8.02 -18.30
C HIS A 109 -10.27 7.73 -17.72
N GLU A 110 -11.21 8.65 -17.93
CA GLU A 110 -12.61 8.54 -17.47
C GLU A 110 -13.26 7.25 -17.96
N PHE A 111 -13.07 6.90 -19.22
CA PHE A 111 -13.62 5.69 -19.84
C PHE A 111 -13.21 4.40 -19.09
N THR A 112 -12.00 4.35 -18.53
CA THR A 112 -11.55 3.19 -17.74
C THR A 112 -12.42 2.96 -16.52
N TRP A 113 -12.84 4.02 -15.85
CA TRP A 113 -13.70 3.95 -14.68
C TRP A 113 -15.14 3.54 -15.03
N TYR A 114 -15.64 3.98 -16.18
CA TYR A 114 -16.92 3.51 -16.69
C TYR A 114 -16.90 2.01 -17.00
N LEU A 115 -15.89 1.53 -17.72
CA LEU A 115 -15.72 0.09 -17.96
C LEU A 115 -15.61 -0.68 -16.65
N TYR A 116 -14.81 -0.18 -15.71
CA TYR A 116 -14.64 -0.82 -14.41
C TYR A 116 -15.96 -0.90 -13.63
N SER A 117 -16.78 0.13 -13.69
CA SER A 117 -18.10 0.16 -13.02
C SER A 117 -19.13 -0.77 -13.68
N MET A 118 -19.02 -1.00 -15.00
CA MET A 118 -19.93 -1.89 -15.74
C MET A 118 -19.58 -3.38 -15.55
N MET A 119 -18.33 -3.69 -15.19
CA MET A 119 -17.89 -5.08 -15.06
C MET A 119 -18.57 -5.76 -13.86
N PRO A 120 -19.14 -6.97 -14.05
CA PRO A 120 -19.64 -7.77 -12.94
C PRO A 120 -18.51 -8.07 -11.93
N ASN A 121 -18.85 -8.07 -10.65
CA ASN A 121 -17.90 -8.36 -9.57
C ASN A 121 -17.19 -9.73 -9.75
N SER A 122 -17.85 -10.70 -10.35
CA SER A 122 -17.26 -12.01 -10.72
C SER A 122 -16.11 -11.86 -11.71
N VAL A 123 -16.28 -11.02 -12.74
CA VAL A 123 -15.26 -10.74 -13.75
C VAL A 123 -14.08 -9.98 -13.14
N LEU A 124 -14.35 -8.96 -12.31
CA LEU A 124 -13.31 -8.21 -11.59
C LEU A 124 -12.50 -9.13 -10.67
N ARG A 125 -13.17 -10.06 -9.97
CA ARG A 125 -12.48 -11.06 -9.12
C ARG A 125 -11.65 -12.02 -9.96
N LEU A 126 -12.14 -12.45 -11.11
CA LEU A 126 -11.42 -13.34 -12.03
C LEU A 126 -10.18 -12.66 -12.60
N LEU A 127 -10.32 -11.43 -13.09
CA LEU A 127 -9.19 -10.61 -13.56
C LEU A 127 -8.17 -10.37 -12.46
N GLY A 128 -8.61 -10.07 -11.24
CA GLY A 128 -7.74 -9.91 -10.08
C GLY A 128 -6.97 -11.19 -9.73
N LYS A 129 -7.62 -12.37 -9.80
CA LYS A 129 -6.97 -13.67 -9.62
C LYS A 129 -5.96 -13.96 -10.75
N ALA A 130 -6.36 -13.75 -12.01
CA ALA A 130 -5.49 -13.94 -13.17
C ALA A 130 -4.24 -13.04 -13.11
N ALA A 131 -4.41 -11.75 -12.81
CA ALA A 131 -3.31 -10.81 -12.63
C ALA A 131 -2.37 -11.22 -11.49
N LYS A 132 -2.93 -11.70 -10.37
CA LYS A 132 -2.15 -12.20 -9.23
C LYS A 132 -1.36 -13.46 -9.59
N THR A 133 -1.96 -14.36 -10.36
CA THR A 133 -1.30 -15.60 -10.83
C THR A 133 -0.20 -15.28 -11.83
N MET A 134 -0.47 -14.41 -12.81
CA MET A 134 0.52 -13.97 -13.81
C MET A 134 1.69 -13.24 -13.14
N ARG A 135 1.41 -12.37 -12.15
CA ARG A 135 2.46 -11.72 -11.36
C ARG A 135 3.29 -12.72 -10.54
N LYS A 136 2.65 -13.76 -9.98
CA LYS A 136 3.38 -14.86 -9.32
C LYS A 136 4.27 -15.59 -10.31
N ALA A 137 3.75 -15.95 -11.50
CA ALA A 137 4.51 -16.62 -12.55
C ALA A 137 5.73 -15.78 -12.99
N LEU A 138 5.53 -14.48 -13.26
CA LEU A 138 6.62 -13.56 -13.62
C LEU A 138 7.66 -13.41 -12.49
N THR A 139 7.24 -13.42 -11.22
CA THR A 139 8.17 -13.36 -10.09
C THR A 139 8.92 -14.67 -9.87
N VAL A 140 8.39 -15.81 -10.33
CA VAL A 140 9.11 -17.09 -10.32
C VAL A 140 10.34 -17.04 -11.20
N PHE A 141 10.23 -16.41 -12.39
CA PHE A 141 11.35 -16.30 -13.32
C PHE A 141 12.36 -15.21 -12.98
N SER A 142 12.01 -14.25 -12.12
CA SER A 142 12.84 -13.06 -11.90
C SER A 142 13.54 -12.97 -10.54
N LYS A 143 13.29 -13.86 -9.56
CA LYS A 143 13.86 -13.66 -8.21
C LYS A 143 14.33 -14.95 -7.53
N ARG A 144 15.63 -14.92 -7.18
CA ARG A 144 16.30 -15.85 -6.26
C ARG A 144 15.51 -16.12 -4.96
N SER A 145 14.69 -15.15 -4.53
CA SER A 145 13.82 -15.28 -3.34
C SER A 145 12.71 -16.34 -3.47
N TYR A 146 12.27 -16.66 -4.69
CA TYR A 146 11.26 -17.70 -4.90
C TYR A 146 11.87 -19.09 -4.81
N LEU A 147 13.05 -19.29 -5.37
CA LEU A 147 13.78 -20.55 -5.24
C LEU A 147 14.10 -20.82 -3.76
N ASN A 148 14.49 -19.79 -3.00
CA ASN A 148 14.71 -19.88 -1.57
C ASN A 148 13.41 -20.25 -0.82
N LYS A 149 12.26 -19.64 -1.18
CA LYS A 149 10.97 -19.98 -0.59
C LYS A 149 10.53 -21.41 -0.93
N TYR A 150 10.72 -21.84 -2.18
CA TYR A 150 10.43 -23.19 -2.63
C TYR A 150 11.29 -24.22 -1.90
N TYR A 151 12.61 -23.95 -1.80
CA TYR A 151 13.55 -24.75 -1.04
C TYR A 151 13.15 -24.84 0.44
N TYR A 152 12.81 -23.70 1.06
CA TYR A 152 12.35 -23.68 2.44
C TYR A 152 11.11 -24.52 2.66
N VAL A 153 10.08 -24.36 1.84
CA VAL A 153 8.82 -25.13 2.00
C VAL A 153 9.03 -26.63 1.77
N ARG A 154 9.84 -27.00 0.80
CA ARG A 154 10.05 -28.42 0.44
C ARG A 154 11.06 -29.14 1.34
N THR A 155 12.02 -28.44 1.83
CA THR A 155 13.15 -29.03 2.55
C THR A 155 13.15 -28.63 4.03
N CYS A 156 13.18 -27.32 4.31
CA CYS A 156 13.35 -26.84 5.68
C CYS A 156 12.09 -27.03 6.54
N LYS A 157 10.90 -26.72 5.97
CA LYS A 157 9.64 -26.85 6.71
C LYS A 157 9.31 -28.29 7.11
N LYS A 158 9.89 -29.28 6.44
CA LYS A 158 9.68 -30.71 6.72
C LYS A 158 10.68 -31.29 7.71
N LYS A 159 11.73 -30.54 8.03
CA LYS A 159 12.71 -30.98 9.04
C LYS A 159 12.08 -30.88 10.43
N PRO A 160 12.36 -31.83 11.31
CA PRO A 160 11.97 -31.70 12.70
C PRO A 160 12.61 -30.44 13.30
N LEU A 161 11.91 -29.84 14.26
CA LEU A 161 12.48 -28.77 15.07
C LEU A 161 13.67 -29.34 15.86
N CYS A 162 14.75 -28.59 15.88
CA CYS A 162 15.89 -28.94 16.73
C CYS A 162 15.62 -28.40 18.13
N ASP A 163 15.62 -29.29 19.11
CA ASP A 163 15.48 -28.89 20.50
C ASP A 163 16.61 -27.93 20.91
N LYS A 164 16.24 -26.92 21.70
CA LYS A 164 17.17 -25.94 22.24
C LYS A 164 17.93 -25.09 21.20
N GLN A 165 17.46 -25.08 19.95
CA GLN A 165 17.92 -24.11 18.94
C GLN A 165 16.88 -23.01 18.78
N VAL A 166 17.29 -21.76 19.01
CA VAL A 166 16.38 -20.60 18.97
C VAL A 166 16.93 -19.56 18.02
N LEU A 167 16.08 -19.09 17.10
CA LEU A 167 16.38 -18.01 16.17
C LEU A 167 15.66 -16.74 16.61
N PHE A 168 16.39 -15.69 16.84
CA PHE A 168 15.88 -14.36 17.11
C PHE A 168 15.96 -13.47 15.88
N GLU A 169 14.95 -12.64 15.70
CA GLU A 169 14.88 -11.61 14.66
C GLU A 169 14.23 -10.36 15.23
N SER A 170 14.85 -9.20 14.99
CA SER A 170 14.27 -7.89 15.29
C SER A 170 14.30 -7.03 14.02
N PHE A 171 13.13 -6.44 13.67
CA PHE A 171 12.97 -5.55 12.51
C PHE A 171 13.61 -6.07 11.21
N HIS A 172 13.38 -7.35 10.89
CA HIS A 172 13.95 -8.02 9.71
C HIS A 172 15.49 -7.93 9.65
N GLY A 173 16.13 -8.06 10.80
CA GLY A 173 17.60 -8.06 10.93
C GLY A 173 18.24 -6.67 10.79
N THR A 174 17.47 -5.59 10.99
CA THR A 174 18.03 -4.23 10.94
C THR A 174 18.53 -3.72 12.28
N ASN A 175 17.99 -4.23 13.38
CA ASN A 175 18.31 -3.74 14.73
C ASN A 175 18.61 -4.89 15.68
N LEU A 176 19.52 -4.64 16.64
CA LEU A 176 19.79 -5.46 17.81
C LEU A 176 19.24 -4.77 19.05
N ASN A 177 17.93 -4.67 19.16
CA ASN A 177 17.24 -4.02 20.27
C ASN A 177 15.89 -4.68 20.55
N ASP A 178 15.12 -4.08 21.44
CA ASP A 178 13.79 -4.54 21.86
C ASP A 178 13.75 -5.91 22.56
N SER A 179 12.53 -6.40 22.73
CA SER A 179 12.23 -7.64 23.42
C SER A 179 12.99 -8.86 22.88
N PRO A 180 13.15 -9.06 21.55
CA PRO A 180 13.94 -10.18 21.04
C PRO A 180 15.39 -10.17 21.51
N PHE A 181 16.03 -9.00 21.58
CA PHE A 181 17.41 -8.90 22.06
C PHE A 181 17.51 -9.15 23.56
N ALA A 182 16.59 -8.61 24.35
CA ALA A 182 16.52 -8.84 25.80
C ALA A 182 16.30 -10.34 26.11
N MET A 183 15.37 -10.98 25.42
CA MET A 183 15.10 -12.41 25.55
C MET A 183 16.32 -13.26 25.15
N MET A 184 16.99 -12.90 24.07
CA MET A 184 18.22 -13.56 23.61
C MET A 184 19.29 -13.53 24.70
N ARG A 185 19.51 -12.38 25.31
CA ARG A 185 20.50 -12.22 26.39
C ARG A 185 20.19 -13.08 27.60
N GLU A 186 18.93 -13.15 27.98
CA GLU A 186 18.52 -14.01 29.11
C GLU A 186 18.70 -15.50 28.79
N LEU A 187 18.29 -15.90 27.57
CA LEU A 187 18.40 -17.30 27.16
C LEU A 187 19.87 -17.74 26.97
N ALA A 188 20.74 -16.83 26.58
CA ALA A 188 22.18 -17.10 26.42
C ALA A 188 22.92 -17.44 27.74
N LYS A 189 22.32 -17.18 28.89
CA LYS A 189 22.87 -17.58 30.19
C LYS A 189 22.79 -19.09 30.40
N ASP A 190 21.90 -19.79 29.70
CA ASP A 190 21.80 -21.24 29.74
C ASP A 190 22.60 -21.87 28.57
N PRO A 191 23.73 -22.53 28.85
CA PRO A 191 24.57 -23.13 27.81
C PRO A 191 23.88 -24.28 27.05
N ALA A 192 22.73 -24.73 27.50
CA ALA A 192 21.98 -25.76 26.80
C ALA A 192 21.33 -25.23 25.49
N PHE A 193 21.20 -23.93 25.32
CA PHE A 193 20.60 -23.33 24.12
C PHE A 193 21.64 -22.90 23.10
N THR A 194 21.41 -23.24 21.84
CA THR A 194 22.12 -22.68 20.70
C THR A 194 21.29 -21.53 20.12
N ILE A 195 21.86 -20.34 20.13
CA ILE A 195 21.15 -19.12 19.75
C ILE A 195 21.65 -18.63 18.40
N TYR A 196 20.71 -18.30 17.54
CA TYR A 196 20.95 -17.68 16.25
C TYR A 196 20.27 -16.33 16.19
N TYR A 197 20.90 -15.38 15.54
CA TYR A 197 20.32 -14.05 15.29
C TYR A 197 20.39 -13.68 13.82
N THR A 198 19.27 -13.17 13.27
CA THR A 198 19.25 -12.68 11.90
C THR A 198 19.78 -11.25 11.82
N SER A 199 20.71 -11.00 10.91
CA SER A 199 21.24 -9.68 10.61
C SER A 199 21.27 -9.46 9.10
N LYS A 200 21.01 -8.22 8.65
CA LYS A 200 21.29 -7.83 7.28
C LYS A 200 22.80 -7.85 7.02
N LYS A 201 23.17 -8.25 5.80
CA LYS A 201 24.58 -8.41 5.42
C LYS A 201 25.42 -7.14 5.69
N GLU A 202 24.83 -5.98 5.43
CA GLU A 202 25.47 -4.67 5.60
C GLU A 202 25.74 -4.33 7.08
N LEU A 203 24.96 -4.88 8.00
CA LEU A 203 24.99 -4.59 9.43
C LEU A 203 25.69 -5.71 10.25
N MET A 204 26.11 -6.79 9.60
CA MET A 204 26.70 -7.95 10.32
C MET A 204 27.90 -7.56 11.19
N GLY A 205 28.80 -6.70 10.70
CA GLY A 205 29.98 -6.28 11.45
C GLY A 205 29.66 -5.42 12.66
N GLU A 206 28.64 -4.56 12.55
CA GLU A 206 28.17 -3.72 13.65
C GLU A 206 27.45 -4.57 14.71
N HIS A 207 26.52 -5.42 14.28
CA HIS A 207 25.80 -6.32 15.17
C HIS A 207 26.75 -7.28 15.90
N ARG A 208 27.79 -7.78 15.23
CA ARG A 208 28.80 -8.63 15.86
C ARG A 208 29.49 -7.92 17.01
N LYS A 209 29.94 -6.67 16.83
CA LYS A 209 30.55 -5.87 17.90
C LYS A 209 29.62 -5.71 19.10
N ILE A 210 28.32 -5.50 18.85
CA ILE A 210 27.34 -5.39 19.92
C ILE A 210 27.20 -6.73 20.67
N LEU A 211 27.08 -7.84 19.93
CA LEU A 211 26.98 -9.17 20.53
C LEU A 211 28.22 -9.50 21.38
N ASP A 212 29.42 -9.22 20.86
CA ASP A 212 30.68 -9.44 21.57
C ASP A 212 30.78 -8.60 22.85
N ALA A 213 30.31 -7.34 22.83
CA ALA A 213 30.26 -6.47 24.01
C ALA A 213 29.35 -7.00 25.14
N TYR A 214 28.39 -7.86 24.78
CA TYR A 214 27.51 -8.53 25.74
C TYR A 214 27.92 -9.98 26.03
N GLY A 215 29.10 -10.42 25.53
CA GLY A 215 29.57 -11.80 25.71
C GLY A 215 28.73 -12.86 24.98
N LEU A 216 28.06 -12.46 23.92
CA LEU A 216 27.19 -13.31 23.10
C LEU A 216 27.93 -13.70 21.81
N ASN A 217 28.63 -14.84 21.85
CA ASN A 217 29.42 -15.35 20.71
C ASN A 217 28.63 -16.32 19.83
#